data_1e694e7d7c137ce91783be32a42ce7dc
#
_entry.id   1e694e7d7c137ce91783be32a42ce7dc
#
_cell.length_a   1.000
_cell.length_b   1.000
_cell.length_c   1.000
_cell.angle_alpha   90.00
_cell.angle_beta   90.00
_cell.angle_gamma   90.00
#
_symmetry.space_group_name_H-M   'P 1'
#
loop_
_entity.id
_entity.type
_entity.pdbx_description
1 polymer ?
#
loop_
_entity_poly.entity_id
_entity_poly.type
_entity_poly.pdbx_seq_one_letter_code
_entity_poly.pdbx_strand_id
1 'polypeptide(L)'
;IIPAIAPQVTRKRVAAYCRVSSDSDDQLNSFAVQVEHYTHTIQENTEWEFAGIYADEAVTGTRMDKRSEFQRMIADCRAGKIDRILVKSVSRFARNTVDCIQTAREMSQLGISILFEEEHIDTGVLGSEMLLGMLSAVAQEESLSISKNLKWGIRKRMQTGEFITCHAPFGYSLRHRDLIVNEKEQPVIEAIFSKYLSGQSCEQIADWMNFQQIPTKAAGKKWRKTNIVK
;
A
#
# COMPACT_ATOMS: atom_id res chain seq x y z
N ILE A 1 60.32 -4.04 21.05
CA ILE A 1 59.48 -3.33 20.08
C ILE A 1 58.32 -4.25 19.75
N ILE A 2 57.14 -3.97 20.29
CA ILE A 2 55.89 -4.69 19.95
C ILE A 2 55.41 -4.15 18.62
N PRO A 3 55.29 -4.96 17.56
CA PRO A 3 54.76 -4.47 16.31
C PRO A 3 53.29 -4.04 16.50
N ALA A 4 52.98 -2.81 16.12
CA ALA A 4 51.57 -2.34 16.09
C ALA A 4 50.81 -3.22 15.10
N ILE A 5 49.86 -4.03 15.61
CA ILE A 5 48.90 -4.75 14.77
C ILE A 5 48.04 -3.67 14.10
N ALA A 6 48.20 -3.51 12.80
CA ALA A 6 47.34 -2.63 12.03
C ALA A 6 45.88 -3.06 12.24
N PRO A 7 44.95 -2.13 12.53
CA PRO A 7 43.55 -2.50 12.68
C PRO A 7 43.09 -3.15 11.37
N GLN A 8 42.67 -4.42 11.45
CA GLN A 8 41.99 -5.07 10.33
C GLN A 8 40.66 -4.30 10.12
N VAL A 9 40.59 -3.53 9.04
CA VAL A 9 39.33 -2.91 8.60
C VAL A 9 38.44 -4.07 8.17
N THR A 10 37.59 -4.53 9.08
CA THR A 10 36.57 -5.52 8.76
C THR A 10 35.52 -4.84 7.89
N ARG A 11 35.46 -5.21 6.60
CA ARG A 11 34.44 -4.72 5.67
C ARG A 11 33.10 -5.21 6.14
N LYS A 12 32.06 -4.35 6.01
CA LYS A 12 30.67 -4.72 6.32
C LYS A 12 30.12 -5.63 5.23
N ARG A 13 29.59 -6.78 5.60
CA ARG A 13 28.94 -7.72 4.66
C ARG A 13 27.55 -7.17 4.31
N VAL A 14 27.39 -6.74 3.06
CA VAL A 14 26.21 -6.04 2.58
C VAL A 14 25.42 -6.92 1.63
N ALA A 15 24.13 -7.08 1.90
CA ALA A 15 23.19 -7.76 1.03
C ALA A 15 22.14 -6.76 0.50
N ALA A 16 21.53 -7.08 -0.65
CA ALA A 16 20.39 -6.33 -1.14
C ALA A 16 19.14 -7.21 -1.20
N TYR A 17 17.99 -6.60 -0.92
CA TYR A 17 16.68 -7.23 -1.09
C TYR A 17 15.85 -6.52 -2.17
N CYS A 18 15.43 -7.30 -3.16
CA CYS A 18 14.62 -6.85 -4.29
C CYS A 18 13.25 -7.52 -4.29
N ARG A 19 12.21 -6.76 -4.66
CA ARG A 19 10.88 -7.30 -4.94
C ARG A 19 10.39 -6.79 -6.28
N VAL A 20 10.20 -7.71 -7.23
CA VAL A 20 9.82 -7.41 -8.61
C VAL A 20 8.47 -8.04 -8.92
N SER A 21 7.65 -7.38 -9.75
CA SER A 21 6.40 -7.95 -10.25
C SER A 21 6.68 -8.72 -11.55
N SER A 22 6.01 -9.86 -11.76
CA SER A 22 6.25 -10.77 -12.88
C SER A 22 5.29 -10.56 -14.07
N ASP A 23 4.53 -9.45 -14.11
CA ASP A 23 3.38 -9.32 -15.03
C ASP A 23 3.73 -8.90 -16.47
N SER A 24 5.00 -8.63 -16.84
CA SER A 24 5.41 -8.29 -18.21
C SER A 24 6.91 -8.48 -18.48
N ASP A 25 7.30 -8.67 -19.74
CA ASP A 25 8.70 -8.77 -20.19
C ASP A 25 9.55 -7.53 -19.81
N ASP A 26 8.95 -6.35 -19.75
CA ASP A 26 9.60 -5.12 -19.28
C ASP A 26 10.01 -5.20 -17.79
N GLN A 27 9.37 -6.07 -17.03
CA GLN A 27 9.65 -6.24 -15.60
C GLN A 27 10.76 -7.25 -15.32
N LEU A 28 10.97 -8.22 -16.21
CA LEU A 28 12.16 -9.09 -16.19
C LEU A 28 13.43 -8.29 -16.47
N ASN A 29 13.38 -7.33 -17.40
CA ASN A 29 14.45 -6.36 -17.60
C ASN A 29 14.69 -5.49 -16.35
N SER A 30 13.63 -5.07 -15.69
CA SER A 30 13.72 -4.31 -14.43
C SER A 30 14.38 -5.11 -13.30
N PHE A 31 14.20 -6.43 -13.24
CA PHE A 31 14.85 -7.28 -12.27
C PHE A 31 16.37 -7.36 -12.50
N ALA A 32 16.78 -7.68 -13.74
CA ALA A 32 18.20 -7.74 -14.08
C ALA A 32 18.92 -6.43 -13.80
N VAL A 33 18.29 -5.30 -14.14
CA VAL A 33 18.81 -3.95 -13.87
C VAL A 33 18.96 -3.68 -12.37
N GLN A 34 18.00 -4.12 -11.53
CA GLN A 34 18.11 -3.95 -10.07
C GLN A 34 19.24 -4.80 -9.49
N VAL A 35 19.38 -6.06 -9.93
CA VAL A 35 20.46 -6.95 -9.50
C VAL A 35 21.82 -6.38 -9.87
N GLU A 36 21.97 -5.91 -11.10
CA GLU A 36 23.20 -5.28 -11.60
C GLU A 36 23.51 -4.00 -10.80
N HIS A 37 22.51 -3.13 -10.61
CA HIS A 37 22.66 -1.91 -9.83
C HIS A 37 23.17 -2.18 -8.41
N TYR A 38 22.54 -3.08 -7.66
CA TYR A 38 22.97 -3.39 -6.30
C TYR A 38 24.31 -4.09 -6.24
N THR A 39 24.60 -4.98 -7.20
CA THR A 39 25.89 -5.62 -7.29
C THR A 39 27.00 -4.59 -7.47
N HIS A 40 26.80 -3.66 -8.42
CA HIS A 40 27.74 -2.59 -8.71
C HIS A 40 27.89 -1.63 -7.51
N THR A 41 26.78 -1.17 -6.93
CA THR A 41 26.79 -0.26 -5.77
C THR A 41 27.55 -0.86 -4.58
N ILE A 42 27.35 -2.16 -4.31
CA ILE A 42 28.06 -2.82 -3.20
C ILE A 42 29.55 -3.00 -3.51
N GLN A 43 29.90 -3.37 -4.75
CA GLN A 43 31.29 -3.63 -5.14
C GLN A 43 32.13 -2.35 -5.28
N GLU A 44 31.54 -1.23 -5.63
CA GLU A 44 32.25 0.06 -5.70
C GLU A 44 32.61 0.62 -4.32
N ASN A 45 31.89 0.20 -3.27
CA ASN A 45 32.17 0.67 -1.93
C ASN A 45 33.30 -0.17 -1.28
N THR A 46 34.43 0.46 -1.07
CA THR A 46 35.62 -0.18 -0.53
C THR A 46 35.48 -0.69 0.91
N GLU A 47 34.48 -0.18 1.66
CA GLU A 47 34.19 -0.58 3.03
C GLU A 47 33.21 -1.76 3.09
N TRP A 48 32.65 -2.17 1.95
CA TRP A 48 31.62 -3.20 1.86
C TRP A 48 32.18 -4.50 1.25
N GLU A 49 31.60 -5.61 1.69
CA GLU A 49 31.80 -6.94 1.15
C GLU A 49 30.46 -7.47 0.67
N PHE A 50 30.42 -7.99 -0.55
CA PHE A 50 29.20 -8.50 -1.16
C PHE A 50 28.73 -9.79 -0.47
N ALA A 51 27.58 -9.76 0.23
CA ALA A 51 27.00 -10.91 0.93
C ALA A 51 25.90 -11.63 0.12
N GLY A 52 25.33 -10.99 -0.91
CA GLY A 52 24.35 -11.59 -1.79
C GLY A 52 23.19 -10.68 -2.15
N ILE A 53 22.38 -11.14 -3.12
CA ILE A 53 21.11 -10.51 -3.50
C ILE A 53 19.99 -11.51 -3.27
N TYR A 54 18.95 -11.05 -2.59
CA TYR A 54 17.74 -11.81 -2.30
C TYR A 54 16.58 -11.18 -3.05
N ALA A 55 15.90 -11.94 -3.89
CA ALA A 55 14.88 -11.40 -4.76
C ALA A 55 13.64 -12.28 -4.78
N ASP A 56 12.51 -11.68 -4.42
CA ASP A 56 11.20 -12.33 -4.48
C ASP A 56 10.36 -11.76 -5.62
N GLU A 57 9.62 -12.62 -6.31
CA GLU A 57 8.63 -12.22 -7.28
C GLU A 57 7.34 -11.80 -6.56
N ALA A 58 6.84 -10.61 -6.88
CA ALA A 58 5.53 -10.16 -6.44
C ALA A 58 4.45 -10.72 -7.36
N VAL A 59 3.86 -11.84 -7.00
CA VAL A 59 2.71 -12.39 -7.73
C VAL A 59 1.47 -11.58 -7.40
N THR A 60 0.88 -10.91 -8.40
CA THR A 60 -0.40 -10.23 -8.28
C THR A 60 -1.53 -11.27 -8.27
N GLY A 61 -2.29 -11.28 -7.18
CA GLY A 61 -3.44 -12.18 -7.04
C GLY A 61 -3.41 -13.01 -5.74
N THR A 62 -4.52 -13.65 -5.41
CA THR A 62 -4.89 -14.31 -4.16
C THR A 62 -4.00 -15.49 -3.70
N ARG A 63 -2.87 -15.75 -4.34
CA ARG A 63 -1.90 -16.74 -3.88
C ARG A 63 -0.95 -16.13 -2.85
N MET A 64 -0.82 -16.79 -1.72
CA MET A 64 0.12 -16.42 -0.65
C MET A 64 1.52 -16.22 -1.25
N ASP A 65 1.95 -14.98 -1.26
CA ASP A 65 3.29 -14.55 -1.62
C ASP A 65 4.28 -15.24 -0.66
N LYS A 66 4.92 -16.30 -1.15
CA LYS A 66 5.92 -17.06 -0.41
C LYS A 66 7.26 -16.33 -0.51
N ARG A 67 7.43 -15.23 0.19
CA ARG A 67 8.70 -14.48 0.24
C ARG A 67 9.86 -15.35 0.73
N SER A 68 10.18 -16.39 -0.05
CA SER A 68 11.19 -17.40 0.29
C SER A 68 12.58 -16.78 0.41
N GLU A 69 12.90 -15.84 -0.49
CA GLU A 69 14.18 -15.17 -0.48
C GLU A 69 14.29 -14.17 0.68
N PHE A 70 13.21 -13.48 1.03
CA PHE A 70 13.17 -12.67 2.24
C PHE A 70 13.41 -13.50 3.50
N GLN A 71 12.75 -14.66 3.60
CA GLN A 71 12.95 -15.56 4.75
C GLN A 71 14.38 -16.12 4.80
N ARG A 72 14.97 -16.43 3.65
CA ARG A 72 16.37 -16.84 3.54
C ARG A 72 17.31 -15.72 4.00
N MET A 73 17.06 -14.50 3.55
CA MET A 73 17.82 -13.32 4.00
C MET A 73 17.76 -13.16 5.52
N ILE A 74 16.57 -13.23 6.11
CA ILE A 74 16.41 -13.13 7.58
C ILE A 74 17.16 -14.26 8.31
N ALA A 75 17.12 -15.48 7.79
CA ALA A 75 17.88 -16.60 8.35
C ALA A 75 19.41 -16.36 8.27
N ASP A 76 19.91 -15.83 7.16
CA ASP A 76 21.31 -15.48 7.00
C ASP A 76 21.72 -14.29 7.89
N CYS A 77 20.81 -13.34 8.13
CA CYS A 77 20.99 -12.29 9.13
C CYS A 77 21.16 -12.86 10.54
N ARG A 78 20.27 -13.77 10.95
CA ARG A 78 20.33 -14.45 12.25
C ARG A 78 21.59 -15.31 12.39
N ALA A 79 22.09 -15.87 11.29
CA ALA A 79 23.33 -16.61 11.24
C ALA A 79 24.59 -15.72 11.25
N GLY A 80 24.42 -14.40 11.34
CA GLY A 80 25.52 -13.44 11.38
C GLY A 80 26.31 -13.35 10.06
N LYS A 81 25.70 -13.60 8.91
CA LYS A 81 26.36 -13.52 7.59
C LYS A 81 26.23 -12.15 6.94
N ILE A 82 25.33 -11.30 7.45
CA ILE A 82 24.98 -10.00 6.89
C ILE A 82 25.08 -8.95 7.98
N ASP A 83 25.71 -7.82 7.67
CA ASP A 83 25.85 -6.68 8.60
C ASP A 83 24.98 -5.49 8.16
N ARG A 84 24.60 -5.44 6.86
CA ARG A 84 23.81 -4.37 6.30
C ARG A 84 22.91 -4.87 5.16
N ILE A 85 21.69 -4.36 5.10
CA ILE A 85 20.71 -4.66 4.05
C ILE A 85 20.41 -3.38 3.27
N LEU A 86 20.48 -3.43 1.94
CA LEU A 86 20.01 -2.39 1.03
C LEU A 86 18.64 -2.76 0.49
N VAL A 87 17.71 -1.84 0.52
CA VAL A 87 16.35 -2.03 0.01
C VAL A 87 15.89 -0.76 -0.70
N LYS A 88 15.21 -0.89 -1.81
CA LYS A 88 14.74 0.25 -2.58
C LYS A 88 13.79 1.14 -1.76
N SER A 89 12.80 0.55 -1.07
CA SER A 89 11.83 1.30 -0.26
C SER A 89 11.21 0.44 0.85
N VAL A 90 10.61 1.10 1.83
CA VAL A 90 9.87 0.47 2.94
C VAL A 90 8.77 -0.45 2.41
N SER A 91 8.04 -0.03 1.37
CA SER A 91 6.96 -0.81 0.75
C SER A 91 7.45 -2.09 0.07
N ARG A 92 8.71 -2.14 -0.35
CA ARG A 92 9.35 -3.35 -0.89
C ARG A 92 9.83 -4.30 0.21
N PHE A 93 10.26 -3.73 1.33
CA PHE A 93 10.78 -4.51 2.47
C PHE A 93 9.68 -5.25 3.23
N ALA A 94 8.55 -4.60 3.52
CA ALA A 94 7.50 -5.18 4.34
C ALA A 94 6.12 -5.11 3.66
N ARG A 95 5.17 -5.96 4.10
CA ARG A 95 3.78 -5.98 3.61
C ARG A 95 2.92 -4.92 4.26
N ASN A 96 3.26 -4.54 5.46
CA ASN A 96 2.61 -3.52 6.25
C ASN A 96 3.60 -2.91 7.24
N THR A 97 3.22 -1.81 7.83
CA THR A 97 4.06 -1.05 8.77
C THR A 97 4.47 -1.84 10.00
N VAL A 98 3.55 -2.66 10.52
CA VAL A 98 3.82 -3.45 11.75
C VAL A 98 4.93 -4.46 11.49
N ASP A 99 4.85 -5.20 10.38
CA ASP A 99 5.89 -6.15 9.97
C ASP A 99 7.23 -5.45 9.73
N CYS A 100 7.19 -4.25 9.11
CA CYS A 100 8.41 -3.46 8.86
C CYS A 100 9.10 -3.08 10.17
N ILE A 101 8.34 -2.54 11.11
CA ILE A 101 8.84 -2.10 12.42
C ILE A 101 9.39 -3.29 13.21
N GLN A 102 8.68 -4.41 13.22
CA GLN A 102 9.13 -5.61 13.94
C GLN A 102 10.43 -6.17 13.36
N THR A 103 10.51 -6.29 12.04
CA THR A 103 11.72 -6.79 11.36
C THR A 103 12.89 -5.81 11.54
N ALA A 104 12.66 -4.50 11.40
CA ALA A 104 13.70 -3.51 11.59
C ALA A 104 14.26 -3.50 13.03
N ARG A 105 13.40 -3.71 14.05
CA ARG A 105 13.82 -3.87 15.44
C ARG A 105 14.65 -5.13 15.64
N GLU A 106 14.22 -6.26 15.07
CA GLU A 106 14.97 -7.52 15.13
C GLU A 106 16.37 -7.35 14.51
N MET A 107 16.46 -6.73 13.33
CA MET A 107 17.73 -6.46 12.67
C MET A 107 18.61 -5.53 13.51
N SER A 108 18.06 -4.49 14.09
CA SER A 108 18.79 -3.59 15.01
C SER A 108 19.34 -4.31 16.24
N GLN A 109 18.58 -5.25 16.83
CA GLN A 109 19.03 -6.07 17.95
C GLN A 109 20.20 -7.00 17.57
N LEU A 110 20.24 -7.44 16.30
CA LEU A 110 21.35 -8.24 15.76
C LEU A 110 22.54 -7.37 15.31
N GLY A 111 22.47 -6.05 15.46
CA GLY A 111 23.48 -5.11 15.00
C GLY A 111 23.50 -4.88 13.49
N ILE A 112 22.43 -5.27 12.79
CA ILE A 112 22.31 -5.15 11.34
C ILE A 112 21.56 -3.86 10.99
N SER A 113 22.16 -3.05 10.11
CA SER A 113 21.53 -1.83 9.59
C SER A 113 20.75 -2.09 8.31
N ILE A 114 19.67 -1.33 8.09
CA ILE A 114 18.87 -1.34 6.87
C ILE A 114 18.91 0.06 6.27
N LEU A 115 19.21 0.15 4.97
CA LEU A 115 19.12 1.39 4.19
C LEU A 115 17.92 1.29 3.25
N PHE A 116 16.94 2.18 3.44
CA PHE A 116 15.83 2.42 2.53
C PHE A 116 16.20 3.59 1.62
N GLU A 117 16.45 3.30 0.33
CA GLU A 117 17.03 4.28 -0.59
C GLU A 117 16.05 5.40 -0.96
N GLU A 118 14.80 5.07 -1.30
CA GLU A 118 13.78 6.05 -1.72
C GLU A 118 13.40 7.01 -0.59
N GLU A 119 13.33 6.49 0.65
CA GLU A 119 12.99 7.30 1.82
C GLU A 119 14.23 7.95 2.47
N HIS A 120 15.44 7.62 2.02
CA HIS A 120 16.72 8.06 2.60
C HIS A 120 16.84 7.75 4.10
N ILE A 121 16.32 6.61 4.53
CA ILE A 121 16.32 6.15 5.92
C ILE A 121 17.42 5.11 6.11
N ASP A 122 18.40 5.41 6.99
CA ASP A 122 19.41 4.47 7.45
C ASP A 122 19.20 4.12 8.91
N THR A 123 18.79 2.87 9.19
CA THR A 123 18.52 2.43 10.55
C THR A 123 19.78 2.32 11.43
N GLY A 124 20.98 2.29 10.82
CA GLY A 124 22.24 2.26 11.53
C GLY A 124 22.63 3.59 12.17
N VAL A 125 22.03 4.70 11.69
CA VAL A 125 22.30 6.06 12.19
C VAL A 125 21.19 6.55 13.12
N LEU A 126 19.98 5.99 12.99
CA LEU A 126 18.79 6.46 13.69
C LEU A 126 18.59 5.71 15.02
N GLY A 127 18.25 6.44 16.09
CA GLY A 127 17.75 5.84 17.31
C GLY A 127 16.40 5.12 17.09
N SER A 128 16.12 4.09 17.89
CA SER A 128 14.94 3.23 17.73
C SER A 128 13.60 4.00 17.69
N GLU A 129 13.46 5.06 18.50
CA GLU A 129 12.24 5.88 18.55
C GLU A 129 12.08 6.74 17.29
N MET A 130 13.17 7.32 16.78
CA MET A 130 13.16 8.12 15.57
C MET A 130 12.85 7.24 14.34
N LEU A 131 13.40 6.03 14.28
CA LEU A 131 13.06 5.04 13.26
C LEU A 131 11.56 4.72 13.26
N LEU A 132 10.98 4.50 14.45
CA LEU A 132 9.55 4.25 14.59
C LEU A 132 8.69 5.41 14.10
N GLY A 133 9.08 6.64 14.44
CA GLY A 133 8.40 7.85 13.99
C GLY A 133 8.42 7.98 12.47
N MET A 134 9.57 7.78 11.84
CA MET A 134 9.72 7.86 10.38
C MET A 134 8.95 6.76 9.65
N LEU A 135 9.06 5.51 10.07
CA LEU A 135 8.32 4.40 9.45
C LEU A 135 6.80 4.57 9.59
N SER A 136 6.34 5.11 10.73
CA SER A 136 4.91 5.41 10.94
C SER A 136 4.43 6.55 10.04
N ALA A 137 5.23 7.60 9.84
CA ALA A 137 4.92 8.70 8.94
C ALA A 137 4.84 8.24 7.47
N VAL A 138 5.80 7.44 7.01
CA VAL A 138 5.80 6.86 5.65
C VAL A 138 4.55 6.02 5.39
N ALA A 139 4.16 5.18 6.34
CA ALA A 139 2.95 4.37 6.22
C ALA A 139 1.66 5.20 6.17
N GLN A 140 1.60 6.30 6.91
CA GLN A 140 0.46 7.21 6.87
C GLN A 140 0.37 7.91 5.52
N GLU A 141 1.50 8.34 4.95
CA GLU A 141 1.56 8.98 3.64
C GLU A 141 1.17 8.02 2.51
N GLU A 142 1.64 6.77 2.55
CA GLU A 142 1.24 5.73 1.59
C GLU A 142 -0.28 5.47 1.63
N SER A 143 -0.88 5.38 2.81
CA SER A 143 -2.34 5.22 2.98
C SER A 143 -3.12 6.41 2.39
N LEU A 144 -2.65 7.63 2.61
CA LEU A 144 -3.24 8.85 2.03
C LEU A 144 -3.11 8.88 0.51
N SER A 145 -1.97 8.46 -0.02
CA SER A 145 -1.69 8.40 -1.46
C SER A 145 -2.62 7.38 -2.15
N ILE A 146 -2.76 6.17 -1.59
CA ILE A 146 -3.69 5.15 -2.09
C ILE A 146 -5.13 5.70 -2.12
N SER A 147 -5.56 6.37 -1.05
CA SER A 147 -6.91 6.98 -0.99
C SER A 147 -7.11 8.06 -2.05
N LYS A 148 -6.10 8.92 -2.27
CA LYS A 148 -6.14 9.96 -3.32
C LYS A 148 -6.21 9.35 -4.72
N ASN A 149 -5.39 8.36 -5.00
CA ASN A 149 -5.34 7.66 -6.28
C ASN A 149 -6.66 6.93 -6.59
N LEU A 150 -7.26 6.27 -5.58
CA LEU A 150 -8.56 5.63 -5.71
C LEU A 150 -9.66 6.66 -6.04
N LYS A 151 -9.71 7.77 -5.30
CA LYS A 151 -10.68 8.85 -5.54
C LYS A 151 -10.48 9.47 -6.93
N TRP A 152 -9.24 9.68 -7.36
CA TRP A 152 -8.93 10.19 -8.70
C TRP A 152 -9.40 9.21 -9.78
N GLY A 153 -9.10 7.92 -9.64
CA GLY A 153 -9.53 6.88 -10.58
C GLY A 153 -11.05 6.75 -10.69
N ILE A 154 -11.77 6.88 -9.57
CA ILE A 154 -13.25 6.92 -9.56
C ILE A 154 -13.75 8.17 -10.30
N ARG A 155 -13.21 9.35 -9.99
CA ARG A 155 -13.60 10.60 -10.67
C ARG A 155 -13.37 10.55 -12.17
N LYS A 156 -12.20 10.02 -12.59
CA LYS A 156 -11.87 9.89 -14.01
C LYS A 156 -12.88 8.99 -14.73
N ARG A 157 -13.22 7.84 -14.14
CA ARG A 157 -14.24 6.94 -14.70
C ARG A 157 -15.64 7.58 -14.75
N MET A 158 -16.00 8.39 -13.76
CA MET A 158 -17.25 9.15 -13.79
C MET A 158 -17.27 10.18 -14.93
N GLN A 159 -16.13 10.83 -15.21
CA GLN A 159 -16.01 11.82 -16.30
C GLN A 159 -16.03 11.17 -17.68
N THR A 160 -15.49 9.97 -17.84
CA THR A 160 -15.49 9.21 -19.10
C THR A 160 -16.79 8.42 -19.33
N GLY A 161 -17.71 8.43 -18.37
CA GLY A 161 -18.94 7.63 -18.45
C GLY A 161 -18.74 6.13 -18.14
N GLU A 162 -17.54 5.73 -17.83
CA GLU A 162 -17.21 4.34 -17.45
C GLU A 162 -17.52 4.07 -15.97
N PHE A 163 -18.75 4.35 -15.56
CA PHE A 163 -19.16 4.12 -14.18
C PHE A 163 -19.50 2.64 -13.97
N ILE A 164 -18.61 1.93 -13.28
CA ILE A 164 -18.82 0.53 -12.91
C ILE A 164 -19.37 0.49 -11.49
N THR A 165 -20.65 0.22 -11.34
CA THR A 165 -21.28 -0.08 -10.05
C THR A 165 -21.87 -1.48 -10.07
N CYS A 166 -21.77 -2.19 -8.95
CA CYS A 166 -22.41 -3.49 -8.78
C CYS A 166 -23.92 -3.35 -8.46
N HIS A 167 -24.33 -2.16 -8.00
CA HIS A 167 -25.71 -1.90 -7.58
C HIS A 167 -26.13 -0.49 -8.05
N ALA A 168 -27.22 -0.41 -8.81
CA ALA A 168 -27.76 0.87 -9.17
C ALA A 168 -28.29 1.61 -7.93
N PRO A 169 -28.05 2.93 -7.77
CA PRO A 169 -28.69 3.72 -6.73
C PRO A 169 -30.22 3.75 -6.91
N PHE A 170 -30.96 4.21 -5.90
CA PHE A 170 -32.40 4.39 -6.00
C PHE A 170 -32.71 5.41 -7.11
N GLY A 171 -33.75 5.18 -7.90
CA GLY A 171 -34.06 5.96 -9.09
C GLY A 171 -33.46 5.45 -10.39
N TYR A 172 -32.53 4.48 -10.30
CA TYR A 172 -31.86 3.92 -11.48
C TYR A 172 -31.88 2.39 -11.48
N SER A 173 -31.85 1.82 -12.68
CA SER A 173 -31.67 0.40 -12.97
C SER A 173 -30.36 0.20 -13.73
N LEU A 174 -29.65 -0.90 -13.44
CA LEU A 174 -28.41 -1.24 -14.16
C LEU A 174 -28.75 -2.18 -15.31
N ARG A 175 -28.39 -1.79 -16.54
CA ARG A 175 -28.58 -2.60 -17.75
C ARG A 175 -27.30 -2.58 -18.58
N HIS A 176 -26.66 -3.73 -18.80
CA HIS A 176 -25.39 -3.85 -19.53
C HIS A 176 -24.29 -2.88 -19.08
N ARG A 177 -24.18 -2.63 -17.76
CA ARG A 177 -23.29 -1.65 -17.12
C ARG A 177 -23.68 -0.17 -17.26
N ASP A 178 -24.80 0.13 -17.93
CA ASP A 178 -25.33 1.49 -18.01
C ASP A 178 -26.42 1.74 -16.97
N LEU A 179 -26.44 2.93 -16.39
CA LEU A 179 -27.48 3.38 -15.49
C LEU A 179 -28.64 3.95 -16.30
N ILE A 180 -29.77 3.30 -16.25
CA ILE A 180 -31.01 3.74 -16.90
C ILE A 180 -31.97 4.25 -15.84
N VAL A 181 -32.61 5.36 -16.09
CA VAL A 181 -33.65 5.94 -15.19
C VAL A 181 -34.75 4.93 -14.97
N ASN A 182 -35.12 4.70 -13.71
CA ASN A 182 -36.27 3.90 -13.34
C ASN A 182 -37.52 4.81 -13.25
N GLU A 183 -38.36 4.74 -14.26
CA GLU A 183 -39.56 5.59 -14.36
C GLU A 183 -40.49 5.49 -13.13
N LYS A 184 -40.52 4.35 -12.44
CA LYS A 184 -41.33 4.16 -11.22
C LYS A 184 -40.74 4.85 -10.00
N GLU A 185 -39.41 4.95 -9.92
CA GLU A 185 -38.69 5.55 -8.80
C GLU A 185 -38.36 7.03 -9.06
N GLN A 186 -38.38 7.50 -10.31
CA GLN A 186 -38.06 8.87 -10.70
C GLN A 186 -38.87 9.92 -9.93
N PRO A 187 -40.21 9.83 -9.81
CA PRO A 187 -41.01 10.86 -9.11
C PRO A 187 -40.61 11.00 -7.63
N VAL A 188 -40.16 9.89 -7.03
CA VAL A 188 -39.71 9.88 -5.64
C VAL A 188 -38.39 10.66 -5.50
N ILE A 189 -37.45 10.47 -6.43
CA ILE A 189 -36.20 11.23 -6.47
C ILE A 189 -36.46 12.72 -6.63
N GLU A 190 -37.35 13.09 -7.57
CA GLU A 190 -37.74 14.49 -7.79
C GLU A 190 -38.35 15.11 -6.53
N ALA A 191 -39.21 14.37 -5.81
CA ALA A 191 -39.77 14.82 -4.55
C ALA A 191 -38.71 15.00 -3.45
N ILE A 192 -37.70 14.10 -3.36
CA ILE A 192 -36.55 14.21 -2.41
C ILE A 192 -35.83 15.53 -2.69
N PHE A 193 -35.42 15.76 -3.94
CA PHE A 193 -34.67 16.97 -4.31
C PHE A 193 -35.51 18.25 -4.08
N SER A 194 -36.79 18.26 -4.45
CA SER A 194 -37.66 19.38 -4.21
C SER A 194 -37.79 19.74 -2.73
N LYS A 195 -37.96 18.73 -1.88
CA LYS A 195 -38.01 18.92 -0.41
C LYS A 195 -36.68 19.40 0.17
N TYR A 196 -35.59 18.87 -0.32
CA TYR A 196 -34.27 19.31 0.11
C TYR A 196 -33.98 20.76 -0.27
N LEU A 197 -34.32 21.14 -1.50
CA LEU A 197 -34.20 22.52 -1.97
C LEU A 197 -35.17 23.51 -1.25
N SER A 198 -36.27 23.01 -0.73
CA SER A 198 -37.18 23.81 0.13
C SER A 198 -36.69 23.96 1.58
N GLY A 199 -35.50 23.43 1.90
CA GLY A 199 -34.85 23.58 3.20
C GLY A 199 -35.16 22.47 4.21
N GLN A 200 -35.84 21.40 3.82
CA GLN A 200 -36.05 20.25 4.72
C GLN A 200 -34.77 19.49 4.98
N SER A 201 -34.58 19.07 6.22
CA SER A 201 -33.40 18.24 6.56
C SER A 201 -33.53 16.81 5.99
N CYS A 202 -32.38 16.14 5.74
CA CYS A 202 -32.40 14.76 5.27
C CYS A 202 -33.12 13.79 6.23
N GLU A 203 -33.24 14.14 7.50
CA GLU A 203 -33.98 13.36 8.51
C GLU A 203 -35.47 13.53 8.33
N GLN A 204 -35.96 14.78 8.17
CA GLN A 204 -37.37 15.07 7.87
C GLN A 204 -37.83 14.44 6.54
N ILE A 205 -36.97 14.43 5.52
CA ILE A 205 -37.26 13.77 4.25
C ILE A 205 -37.34 12.23 4.44
N ALA A 206 -36.45 11.63 5.20
CA ALA A 206 -36.51 10.20 5.49
C ALA A 206 -37.80 9.81 6.26
N ASP A 207 -38.20 10.62 7.24
CA ASP A 207 -39.43 10.41 8.01
C ASP A 207 -40.65 10.55 7.11
N TRP A 208 -40.68 11.56 6.23
CA TRP A 208 -41.75 11.73 5.24
C TRP A 208 -41.85 10.49 4.32
N MET A 209 -40.73 9.97 3.82
CA MET A 209 -40.72 8.77 2.96
C MET A 209 -41.23 7.55 3.69
N ASN A 210 -40.87 7.38 4.97
CA ASN A 210 -41.37 6.30 5.81
C ASN A 210 -42.89 6.45 6.08
N PHE A 211 -43.34 7.67 6.31
CA PHE A 211 -44.77 7.96 6.50
C PHE A 211 -45.59 7.65 5.24
N GLN A 212 -45.05 7.98 4.07
CA GLN A 212 -45.67 7.67 2.76
C GLN A 212 -45.49 6.18 2.37
N GLN A 213 -44.88 5.37 3.21
CA GLN A 213 -44.61 3.95 2.98
C GLN A 213 -43.85 3.65 1.68
N ILE A 214 -43.00 4.60 1.24
CA ILE A 214 -42.21 4.43 0.03
C ILE A 214 -41.16 3.35 0.27
N PRO A 215 -41.15 2.26 -0.53
CA PRO A 215 -40.22 1.16 -0.31
C PRO A 215 -38.79 1.59 -0.61
N THR A 216 -37.83 1.07 0.20
CA THR A 216 -36.41 1.17 -0.12
C THR A 216 -36.02 0.05 -1.10
N LYS A 217 -34.87 0.17 -1.80
CA LYS A 217 -34.34 -0.94 -2.62
C LYS A 217 -34.09 -2.23 -1.82
N ALA A 218 -33.78 -2.11 -0.54
CA ALA A 218 -33.63 -3.25 0.34
C ALA A 218 -34.97 -3.55 1.02
N ALA A 219 -35.64 -4.60 0.59
CA ALA A 219 -36.94 -4.99 1.11
C ALA A 219 -36.96 -5.03 2.66
N GLY A 220 -37.99 -4.43 3.26
CA GLY A 220 -38.22 -4.42 4.71
C GLY A 220 -37.36 -3.40 5.49
N LYS A 221 -36.54 -2.58 4.87
CA LYS A 221 -35.77 -1.54 5.55
C LYS A 221 -36.50 -0.18 5.48
N LYS A 222 -36.36 0.62 6.56
CA LYS A 222 -36.84 1.98 6.63
C LYS A 222 -35.83 2.95 6.01
N TRP A 223 -36.32 4.06 5.47
CA TRP A 223 -35.49 5.19 5.07
C TRP A 223 -34.80 5.81 6.28
N ARG A 224 -33.55 6.15 6.14
CA ARG A 224 -32.72 6.82 7.15
C ARG A 224 -31.99 7.99 6.50
N LYS A 225 -31.57 8.96 7.30
CA LYS A 225 -30.75 10.09 6.88
C LYS A 225 -29.59 9.65 5.95
N THR A 226 -28.91 8.55 6.28
CA THR A 226 -27.78 8.01 5.50
C THR A 226 -28.15 7.51 4.11
N ASN A 227 -29.44 7.22 3.86
CA ASN A 227 -29.93 6.81 2.53
C ASN A 227 -30.21 8.01 1.63
N ILE A 228 -30.52 9.18 2.21
CA ILE A 228 -30.80 10.43 1.49
C ILE A 228 -29.50 11.14 1.08
N VAL A 229 -28.44 11.06 1.91
CA VAL A 229 -27.14 11.73 1.68
C VAL A 229 -26.26 10.98 0.68
N LYS A 230 -26.53 9.70 0.39
CA LYS A 230 -25.78 8.88 -0.57
C LYS A 230 -26.27 9.05 -1.98
#